data_b84aa27b60dc97e1882321f5f756daad
#
_entry.id   b84aa27b60dc97e1882321f5f756daad
#
_cell.length_a   1.000
_cell.length_b   1.000
_cell.length_c   1.000
_cell.angle_alpha   90.00
_cell.angle_beta   90.00
_cell.angle_gamma   90.00
#
_symmetry.space_group_name_H-M   'P 1'
#
loop_
_entity.id
_entity.type
_entity.pdbx_description
1 polymer ?
#
loop_
_entity_poly.entity_id
_entity_poly.type
_entity_poly.pdbx_seq_one_letter_code
_entity_poly.pdbx_strand_id
1 'polypeptide(L)'
;TSPFAFTGNKFEFRMPGSSVNLSDCNMILNTAMAKSLKGFADALDGAEGADFEKKAIAYIKKTLTDHQRIIFNGNGYSEEWEKEAEKRGLANHRNTAEALPCFVDQKSLDLFDEFNVLTEPEVRSRYEVKLDKYNKLLNIEARTMIRMVRRTYLPAITDYMADLASDITTVKAAISGADMTETESVLEVIVTGADKAAKATRELIKVHNAAEAIEAPQEQANAYANEVIPAMDALRAEIDALECVVERDYWPVPTYNDILFYL
;
A
#
# COMPACT_ATOMS: atom_id res chain seq x y z
N THR A 1 20.75 1.47 -0.12
CA THR A 1 20.76 1.57 -1.60
C THR A 1 19.69 2.55 -2.07
N SER A 2 20.03 3.34 -3.11
CA SER A 2 19.07 4.29 -3.70
C SER A 2 17.93 3.55 -4.41
N PRO A 3 16.67 4.01 -4.31
CA PRO A 3 15.55 3.47 -5.09
C PRO A 3 15.69 3.74 -6.60
N PHE A 4 16.51 4.73 -6.97
CA PHE A 4 16.86 5.05 -8.35
C PHE A 4 18.39 5.10 -8.48
N ALA A 5 18.99 3.92 -8.62
CA ALA A 5 20.45 3.75 -8.56
C ALA A 5 21.11 3.89 -9.93
N PHE A 6 22.27 4.57 -9.97
CA PHE A 6 23.17 4.54 -11.11
C PHE A 6 24.11 3.34 -10.99
N THR A 7 24.10 2.46 -11.99
CA THR A 7 24.85 1.20 -12.00
C THR A 7 25.97 1.17 -13.07
N GLY A 8 26.63 2.30 -13.26
CA GLY A 8 27.78 2.48 -14.16
C GLY A 8 27.40 3.04 -15.52
N ASN A 9 26.47 2.48 -16.25
CA ASN A 9 26.03 2.93 -17.58
C ASN A 9 24.52 3.03 -17.74
N LYS A 10 23.75 2.80 -16.66
CA LYS A 10 22.28 2.83 -16.63
C LYS A 10 21.77 3.24 -15.26
N PHE A 11 20.52 3.65 -15.22
CA PHE A 11 19.78 3.82 -13.98
C PHE A 11 18.82 2.65 -13.78
N GLU A 12 18.68 2.21 -12.53
CA GLU A 12 17.75 1.17 -12.13
C GLU A 12 16.73 1.75 -11.17
N PHE A 13 15.46 1.73 -11.56
CA PHE A 13 14.37 2.02 -10.64
C PHE A 13 13.96 0.73 -9.92
N ARG A 14 14.15 0.69 -8.60
CA ARG A 14 14.05 -0.52 -7.79
C ARG A 14 12.76 -0.64 -6.97
N MET A 15 11.84 0.28 -7.15
CA MET A 15 10.58 0.34 -6.40
C MET A 15 9.34 0.42 -7.31
N PRO A 16 9.24 -0.38 -8.39
CA PRO A 16 7.97 -0.48 -9.11
C PRO A 16 6.95 -1.20 -8.24
N GLY A 17 5.69 -0.80 -8.33
CA GLY A 17 4.60 -1.51 -7.65
C GLY A 17 4.44 -2.93 -8.21
N SER A 18 4.21 -3.92 -7.34
CA SER A 18 4.12 -5.34 -7.72
C SER A 18 2.91 -5.69 -8.61
N SER A 19 1.84 -4.92 -8.51
CA SER A 19 0.56 -5.17 -9.22
C SER A 19 0.25 -4.14 -10.32
N VAL A 20 1.22 -3.33 -10.73
CA VAL A 20 1.04 -2.30 -11.75
C VAL A 20 1.95 -2.51 -12.95
N ASN A 21 1.56 -1.93 -14.09
CA ASN A 21 2.37 -1.96 -15.30
C ASN A 21 3.55 -0.98 -15.18
N LEU A 22 4.71 -1.36 -15.70
CA LEU A 22 5.93 -0.54 -15.70
C LEU A 22 5.87 0.68 -16.64
N SER A 23 4.91 0.74 -17.55
CA SER A 23 4.85 1.79 -18.59
C SER A 23 4.78 3.20 -18.00
N ASP A 24 3.96 3.42 -16.98
CA ASP A 24 3.81 4.74 -16.36
C ASP A 24 5.12 5.18 -15.69
N CYS A 25 5.74 4.28 -14.94
CA CYS A 25 7.01 4.53 -14.28
C CYS A 25 8.10 4.89 -15.31
N ASN A 26 8.23 4.09 -16.36
CA ASN A 26 9.22 4.33 -17.42
C ASN A 26 8.95 5.63 -18.16
N MET A 27 7.69 5.94 -18.48
CA MET A 27 7.31 7.18 -19.15
C MET A 27 7.71 8.40 -18.32
N ILE A 28 7.34 8.44 -17.04
CA ILE A 28 7.62 9.56 -16.15
C ILE A 28 9.13 9.75 -15.95
N LEU A 29 9.85 8.66 -15.64
CA LEU A 29 11.29 8.73 -15.39
C LEU A 29 12.08 9.11 -16.63
N ASN A 30 11.74 8.57 -17.80
CA ASN A 30 12.40 8.93 -19.06
C ASN A 30 12.15 10.38 -19.44
N THR A 31 10.92 10.89 -19.22
CA THR A 31 10.60 12.30 -19.52
C THR A 31 11.33 13.24 -18.56
N ALA A 32 11.40 12.91 -17.27
CA ALA A 32 12.18 13.68 -16.29
C ALA A 32 13.69 13.66 -16.62
N MET A 33 14.21 12.53 -17.07
CA MET A 33 15.60 12.42 -17.53
C MET A 33 15.85 13.26 -18.79
N ALA A 34 14.93 13.20 -19.76
CA ALA A 34 15.01 14.02 -20.97
C ALA A 34 15.05 15.52 -20.64
N LYS A 35 14.25 15.98 -19.68
CA LYS A 35 14.27 17.37 -19.19
C LYS A 35 15.63 17.75 -18.60
N SER A 36 16.21 16.88 -17.79
CA SER A 36 17.51 17.12 -17.17
C SER A 36 18.64 17.14 -18.23
N LEU A 37 18.61 16.24 -19.19
CA LEU A 37 19.57 16.19 -20.29
C LEU A 37 19.44 17.38 -21.21
N LYS A 38 18.21 17.84 -21.52
CA LYS A 38 17.98 19.05 -22.30
C LYS A 38 18.60 20.27 -21.61
N GLY A 39 18.36 20.46 -20.31
CA GLY A 39 18.95 21.57 -19.56
C GLY A 39 20.48 21.54 -19.57
N PHE A 40 21.10 20.35 -19.53
CA PHE A 40 22.55 20.19 -19.67
C PHE A 40 23.03 20.54 -21.08
N ALA A 41 22.34 20.05 -22.12
CA ALA A 41 22.67 20.34 -23.51
C ALA A 41 22.55 21.85 -23.82
N ASP A 42 21.45 22.49 -23.39
CA ASP A 42 21.24 23.92 -23.58
C ASP A 42 22.35 24.76 -22.90
N ALA A 43 22.82 24.34 -21.74
CA ALA A 43 23.90 25.04 -21.01
C ALA A 43 25.27 24.91 -21.69
N LEU A 44 25.48 23.90 -22.53
CA LEU A 44 26.72 23.62 -23.24
C LEU A 44 26.67 24.03 -24.73
N ASP A 45 25.55 24.57 -25.17
CA ASP A 45 25.36 24.92 -26.59
C ASP A 45 26.46 25.87 -27.09
N GLY A 46 27.05 25.54 -28.24
CA GLY A 46 28.16 26.30 -28.83
C GLY A 46 29.49 26.25 -28.09
N ALA A 47 29.63 25.43 -27.01
CA ALA A 47 30.89 25.30 -26.29
C ALA A 47 31.79 24.22 -26.90
N GLU A 48 33.08 24.51 -27.05
CA GLU A 48 34.10 23.57 -27.58
C GLU A 48 35.36 23.55 -26.72
N GLY A 49 36.11 22.41 -26.74
CA GLY A 49 37.39 22.28 -26.10
C GLY A 49 37.38 22.63 -24.62
N ALA A 50 38.31 23.49 -24.19
CA ALA A 50 38.45 23.89 -22.79
C ALA A 50 37.24 24.70 -22.24
N ASP A 51 36.50 25.40 -23.09
CA ASP A 51 35.27 26.08 -22.68
C ASP A 51 34.15 25.09 -22.36
N PHE A 52 34.04 24.03 -23.15
CA PHE A 52 33.10 22.94 -22.87
C PHE A 52 33.37 22.32 -21.48
N GLU A 53 34.59 21.93 -21.18
CA GLU A 53 34.94 21.36 -19.86
C GLU A 53 34.60 22.32 -18.71
N LYS A 54 34.96 23.59 -18.86
CA LYS A 54 34.68 24.60 -17.85
C LYS A 54 33.18 24.79 -17.60
N LYS A 55 32.38 24.88 -18.64
CA LYS A 55 30.92 25.01 -18.54
C LYS A 55 30.29 23.75 -17.98
N ALA A 56 30.73 22.56 -18.39
CA ALA A 56 30.23 21.30 -17.87
C ALA A 56 30.49 21.16 -16.37
N ILE A 57 31.69 21.44 -15.90
CA ILE A 57 32.04 21.42 -14.48
C ILE A 57 31.19 22.43 -13.69
N ALA A 58 31.02 23.63 -14.23
CA ALA A 58 30.20 24.67 -13.60
C ALA A 58 28.74 24.26 -13.47
N TYR A 59 28.16 23.66 -14.53
CA TYR A 59 26.80 23.13 -14.51
C TYR A 59 26.63 22.00 -13.49
N ILE A 60 27.54 21.03 -13.48
CA ILE A 60 27.51 19.93 -12.50
C ILE A 60 27.57 20.48 -11.08
N LYS A 61 28.49 21.41 -10.80
CA LYS A 61 28.63 22.03 -9.50
C LYS A 61 27.35 22.76 -9.06
N LYS A 62 26.76 23.52 -9.99
CA LYS A 62 25.48 24.21 -9.76
C LYS A 62 24.37 23.21 -9.45
N THR A 63 24.21 22.17 -10.26
CA THR A 63 23.17 21.14 -10.10
C THR A 63 23.28 20.42 -8.76
N LEU A 64 24.49 20.02 -8.35
CA LEU A 64 24.72 19.40 -7.06
C LEU A 64 24.38 20.34 -5.88
N THR A 65 24.67 21.63 -6.03
CA THR A 65 24.33 22.63 -4.99
C THR A 65 22.82 22.84 -4.92
N ASP A 66 22.15 23.04 -6.05
CA ASP A 66 20.71 23.33 -6.13
C ASP A 66 19.86 22.13 -5.62
N HIS A 67 20.37 20.91 -5.79
CA HIS A 67 19.68 19.67 -5.44
C HIS A 67 20.26 18.97 -4.20
N GLN A 68 21.06 19.66 -3.38
CA GLN A 68 21.69 19.08 -2.18
C GLN A 68 20.68 18.46 -1.21
N ARG A 69 19.45 18.94 -1.19
CA ARG A 69 18.38 18.41 -0.33
C ARG A 69 18.03 16.92 -0.59
N ILE A 70 18.30 16.40 -1.79
CA ILE A 70 18.03 14.96 -2.11
C ILE A 70 19.23 14.08 -1.80
N ILE A 71 20.41 14.63 -1.52
CA ILE A 71 21.62 13.85 -1.26
C ILE A 71 21.63 13.44 0.21
N PHE A 72 21.54 12.14 0.44
CA PHE A 72 21.54 11.55 1.78
C PHE A 72 22.51 10.37 1.86
N ASN A 73 23.45 10.43 2.81
CA ASN A 73 24.46 9.39 3.03
C ASN A 73 24.10 8.59 4.29
N GLY A 74 23.01 7.83 4.23
CA GLY A 74 22.51 7.03 5.33
C GLY A 74 21.59 5.91 4.87
N ASN A 75 20.87 5.32 5.82
CA ASN A 75 19.86 4.31 5.52
C ASN A 75 18.56 4.97 5.04
N GLY A 76 18.31 4.96 3.73
CA GLY A 76 17.09 5.52 3.12
C GLY A 76 15.78 4.78 3.45
N TYR A 77 15.85 3.68 4.19
CA TYR A 77 14.68 2.91 4.66
C TYR A 77 14.34 3.15 6.12
N SER A 78 15.11 4.02 6.81
CA SER A 78 14.87 4.31 8.24
C SER A 78 13.86 5.44 8.43
N GLU A 79 13.14 5.41 9.57
CA GLU A 79 12.27 6.52 9.99
C GLU A 79 13.01 7.84 10.13
N GLU A 80 14.32 7.80 10.42
CA GLU A 80 15.16 8.99 10.51
C GLU A 80 15.25 9.71 9.17
N TRP A 81 15.33 8.94 8.06
CA TRP A 81 15.31 9.52 6.74
C TRP A 81 13.96 10.14 6.41
N GLU A 82 12.85 9.51 6.75
CA GLU A 82 11.52 10.08 6.52
C GLU A 82 11.39 11.46 7.19
N LYS A 83 11.78 11.56 8.48
CA LYS A 83 11.76 12.81 9.24
C LYS A 83 12.71 13.87 8.67
N GLU A 84 13.88 13.45 8.22
CA GLU A 84 14.86 14.33 7.59
C GLU A 84 14.40 14.82 6.21
N ALA A 85 13.78 13.93 5.41
CA ALA A 85 13.21 14.28 4.11
C ALA A 85 12.09 15.33 4.24
N GLU A 86 11.23 15.18 5.22
CA GLU A 86 10.18 16.16 5.53
C GLU A 86 10.77 17.54 5.88
N LYS A 87 11.80 17.60 6.74
CA LYS A 87 12.51 18.84 7.05
C LYS A 87 13.13 19.49 5.84
N ARG A 88 13.58 18.71 4.86
CA ARG A 88 14.14 19.18 3.59
C ARG A 88 13.09 19.59 2.58
N GLY A 89 11.80 19.48 2.91
CA GLY A 89 10.69 19.80 2.02
C GLY A 89 10.53 18.80 0.86
N LEU A 90 10.92 17.54 1.08
CA LEU A 90 10.66 16.44 0.14
C LEU A 90 9.30 15.85 0.44
N ALA A 91 8.50 15.63 -0.61
CA ALA A 91 7.19 14.99 -0.47
C ALA A 91 7.33 13.51 -0.11
N ASN A 92 6.42 13.01 0.71
CA ASN A 92 6.30 11.59 1.05
C ASN A 92 4.82 11.16 0.92
N HIS A 93 4.43 10.80 -0.30
CA HIS A 93 3.08 10.30 -0.59
C HIS A 93 3.04 8.80 -0.34
N ARG A 94 2.38 8.38 0.73
CA ARG A 94 2.44 6.99 1.22
C ARG A 94 1.47 6.04 0.51
N ASN A 95 0.49 6.59 -0.19
CA ASN A 95 -0.54 5.81 -0.89
C ASN A 95 -0.90 6.42 -2.23
N THR A 96 -1.65 5.66 -3.04
CA THR A 96 -2.06 6.07 -4.38
C THR A 96 -2.94 7.31 -4.37
N ALA A 97 -3.84 7.46 -3.40
CA ALA A 97 -4.74 8.61 -3.31
C ALA A 97 -3.97 9.93 -3.11
N GLU A 98 -2.89 9.89 -2.31
CA GLU A 98 -2.01 11.05 -2.11
C GLU A 98 -1.09 11.34 -3.30
N ALA A 99 -0.63 10.28 -3.98
CA ALA A 99 0.36 10.42 -5.05
C ALA A 99 -0.26 10.84 -6.39
N LEU A 100 -1.48 10.39 -6.70
CA LEU A 100 -2.11 10.65 -7.99
C LEU A 100 -2.31 12.14 -8.33
N PRO A 101 -2.66 13.04 -7.39
CA PRO A 101 -2.77 14.46 -7.69
C PRO A 101 -1.51 15.07 -8.32
N CYS A 102 -0.31 14.58 -7.95
CA CYS A 102 0.94 15.05 -8.54
C CYS A 102 1.03 14.80 -10.04
N PHE A 103 0.26 13.85 -10.58
CA PHE A 103 0.24 13.55 -12.00
C PHE A 103 -0.41 14.67 -12.83
N VAL A 104 -1.34 15.42 -12.23
CA VAL A 104 -2.07 16.55 -12.84
C VAL A 104 -1.61 17.92 -12.33
N ASP A 105 -0.54 17.98 -11.53
CA ASP A 105 0.09 19.22 -11.14
C ASP A 105 0.61 19.98 -12.38
N GLN A 106 0.59 21.30 -12.35
CA GLN A 106 1.06 22.12 -13.47
C GLN A 106 2.47 21.75 -13.92
N LYS A 107 3.37 21.46 -12.97
CA LYS A 107 4.73 21.00 -13.27
C LYS A 107 4.77 19.73 -14.11
N SER A 108 3.86 18.78 -13.87
CA SER A 108 3.76 17.53 -14.61
C SER A 108 3.14 17.76 -15.99
N LEU A 109 2.11 18.60 -16.07
CA LEU A 109 1.48 19.00 -17.34
C LEU A 109 2.49 19.69 -18.26
N ASP A 110 3.22 20.69 -17.75
CA ASP A 110 4.24 21.43 -18.50
C ASP A 110 5.37 20.49 -18.99
N LEU A 111 5.76 19.50 -18.15
CA LEU A 111 6.79 18.55 -18.52
C LEU A 111 6.36 17.65 -19.67
N PHE A 112 5.13 17.11 -19.63
CA PHE A 112 4.62 16.24 -20.69
C PHE A 112 4.38 16.99 -21.98
N ASP A 113 3.88 18.22 -21.92
CA ASP A 113 3.65 19.08 -23.08
C ASP A 113 4.98 19.49 -23.75
N GLU A 114 5.98 19.93 -22.99
CA GLU A 114 7.32 20.32 -23.51
C GLU A 114 7.97 19.20 -24.35
N PHE A 115 7.78 17.95 -23.97
CA PHE A 115 8.36 16.81 -24.68
C PHE A 115 7.39 16.09 -25.60
N ASN A 116 6.19 16.61 -25.81
CA ASN A 116 5.13 16.02 -26.64
C ASN A 116 4.84 14.56 -26.26
N VAL A 117 4.87 14.23 -24.96
CA VAL A 117 4.62 12.88 -24.44
C VAL A 117 3.13 12.65 -24.22
N LEU A 118 2.47 13.59 -23.57
CA LEU A 118 1.01 13.59 -23.34
C LEU A 118 0.50 15.04 -23.39
N THR A 119 -0.67 15.22 -23.97
CA THR A 119 -1.44 16.45 -23.88
C THR A 119 -2.17 16.54 -22.52
N GLU A 120 -2.52 17.73 -22.09
CA GLU A 120 -3.28 17.94 -20.84
C GLU A 120 -4.56 17.09 -20.76
N PRO A 121 -5.42 17.01 -21.81
CA PRO A 121 -6.59 16.12 -21.77
C PRO A 121 -6.24 14.64 -21.56
N GLU A 122 -5.15 14.17 -22.16
CA GLU A 122 -4.70 12.79 -21.96
C GLU A 122 -4.20 12.54 -20.54
N VAL A 123 -3.47 13.48 -19.94
CA VAL A 123 -3.01 13.38 -18.53
C VAL A 123 -4.22 13.34 -17.59
N ARG A 124 -5.18 14.24 -17.77
CA ARG A 124 -6.39 14.29 -16.94
C ARG A 124 -7.25 13.03 -17.08
N SER A 125 -7.44 12.54 -18.30
CA SER A 125 -8.16 11.28 -18.54
C SER A 125 -7.47 10.09 -17.86
N ARG A 126 -6.14 9.99 -17.93
CA ARG A 126 -5.38 8.93 -17.24
C ARG A 126 -5.49 9.04 -15.73
N TYR A 127 -5.49 10.24 -15.19
CA TYR A 127 -5.70 10.49 -13.77
C TYR A 127 -7.06 9.97 -13.30
N GLU A 128 -8.13 10.30 -14.02
CA GLU A 128 -9.50 9.85 -13.71
C GLU A 128 -9.61 8.32 -13.77
N VAL A 129 -9.05 7.69 -14.82
CA VAL A 129 -9.03 6.23 -14.97
C VAL A 129 -8.27 5.55 -13.82
N LYS A 130 -7.18 6.15 -13.36
CA LYS A 130 -6.40 5.60 -12.23
C LYS A 130 -7.15 5.70 -10.90
N LEU A 131 -7.83 6.80 -10.65
CA LEU A 131 -8.70 6.96 -9.48
C LEU A 131 -9.85 5.96 -9.50
N ASP A 132 -10.54 5.86 -10.63
CA ASP A 132 -11.66 4.92 -10.81
C ASP A 132 -11.21 3.47 -10.56
N LYS A 133 -10.06 3.09 -11.11
CA LYS A 133 -9.47 1.76 -10.87
C LYS A 133 -9.14 1.53 -9.40
N TYR A 134 -8.54 2.52 -8.74
CA TYR A 134 -8.18 2.44 -7.31
C TYR A 134 -9.43 2.26 -6.44
N ASN A 135 -10.43 3.11 -6.63
CA ASN A 135 -11.68 3.08 -5.89
C ASN A 135 -12.44 1.75 -6.09
N LYS A 136 -12.56 1.29 -7.35
CA LYS A 136 -13.21 0.02 -7.67
C LYS A 136 -12.50 -1.18 -7.06
N LEU A 137 -11.17 -1.20 -7.09
CA LEU A 137 -10.39 -2.31 -6.53
C LEU A 137 -10.61 -2.41 -5.03
N LEU A 138 -10.46 -1.32 -4.29
CA LEU A 138 -10.68 -1.28 -2.84
C LEU A 138 -12.13 -1.59 -2.45
N ASN A 139 -13.10 -1.13 -3.23
CA ASN A 139 -14.49 -1.52 -3.07
C ASN A 139 -14.67 -3.05 -3.16
N ILE A 140 -14.10 -3.68 -4.19
CA ILE A 140 -14.18 -5.14 -4.37
C ILE A 140 -13.48 -5.88 -3.21
N GLU A 141 -12.32 -5.42 -2.80
CA GLU A 141 -11.55 -6.01 -1.70
C GLU A 141 -12.31 -5.95 -0.37
N ALA A 142 -12.81 -4.77 0.01
CA ALA A 142 -13.59 -4.59 1.23
C ALA A 142 -14.87 -5.45 1.23
N ARG A 143 -15.62 -5.45 0.14
CA ARG A 143 -16.84 -6.28 0.00
C ARG A 143 -16.53 -7.78 0.04
N THR A 144 -15.41 -8.18 -0.52
CA THR A 144 -14.96 -9.58 -0.50
C THR A 144 -14.58 -10.00 0.93
N MET A 145 -13.82 -9.17 1.64
CA MET A 145 -13.47 -9.40 3.04
C MET A 145 -14.71 -9.52 3.93
N ILE A 146 -15.65 -8.58 3.84
CA ILE A 146 -16.93 -8.63 4.58
C ILE A 146 -17.68 -9.93 4.29
N ARG A 147 -17.74 -10.33 3.01
CA ARG A 147 -18.43 -11.56 2.61
C ARG A 147 -17.74 -12.80 3.18
N MET A 148 -16.42 -12.88 3.10
CA MET A 148 -15.65 -14.00 3.64
C MET A 148 -15.86 -14.14 5.14
N VAL A 149 -15.73 -13.04 5.89
CA VAL A 149 -15.91 -13.08 7.35
C VAL A 149 -17.31 -13.53 7.72
N ARG A 150 -18.35 -12.97 7.10
CA ARG A 150 -19.75 -13.29 7.44
C ARG A 150 -20.22 -14.67 6.99
N ARG A 151 -19.70 -15.19 5.88
CA ARG A 151 -20.19 -16.41 5.27
C ARG A 151 -19.28 -17.61 5.44
N THR A 152 -18.03 -17.38 5.82
CA THR A 152 -17.03 -18.43 5.86
C THR A 152 -16.38 -18.51 7.25
N TYR A 153 -15.73 -17.46 7.72
CA TYR A 153 -14.99 -17.51 8.98
C TYR A 153 -15.91 -17.56 10.21
N LEU A 154 -16.80 -16.58 10.40
CA LEU A 154 -17.65 -16.54 11.59
C LEU A 154 -18.53 -17.80 11.77
N PRO A 155 -19.15 -18.38 10.71
CA PRO A 155 -19.86 -19.64 10.85
C PRO A 155 -18.98 -20.78 11.35
N ALA A 156 -17.81 -21.00 10.73
CA ALA A 156 -16.87 -22.05 11.12
C ALA A 156 -16.37 -21.88 12.57
N ILE A 157 -16.04 -20.65 12.96
CA ILE A 157 -15.65 -20.33 14.35
C ILE A 157 -16.80 -20.63 15.32
N THR A 158 -18.04 -20.31 14.93
CA THR A 158 -19.23 -20.58 15.76
C THR A 158 -19.46 -22.07 15.95
N ASP A 159 -19.27 -22.87 14.91
CA ASP A 159 -19.37 -24.34 14.98
C ASP A 159 -18.34 -24.90 15.95
N TYR A 160 -17.08 -24.47 15.86
CA TYR A 160 -16.03 -24.88 16.81
C TYR A 160 -16.31 -24.44 18.25
N MET A 161 -16.82 -23.23 18.47
CA MET A 161 -17.25 -22.79 19.81
C MET A 161 -18.35 -23.68 20.38
N ALA A 162 -19.31 -24.10 19.56
CA ALA A 162 -20.42 -24.95 19.99
C ALA A 162 -19.93 -26.32 20.40
N ASP A 163 -19.00 -26.91 19.66
CA ASP A 163 -18.44 -28.22 19.95
C ASP A 163 -17.59 -28.18 21.25
N LEU A 164 -16.71 -27.19 21.42
CA LEU A 164 -15.96 -27.00 22.67
C LEU A 164 -16.89 -26.83 23.89
N ALA A 165 -17.95 -26.05 23.77
CA ALA A 165 -18.92 -25.84 24.84
C ALA A 165 -19.69 -27.13 25.18
N SER A 166 -20.02 -27.92 24.16
CA SER A 166 -20.64 -29.26 24.33
C SER A 166 -19.72 -30.22 25.03
N ASP A 167 -18.44 -30.29 24.61
CA ASP A 167 -17.43 -31.16 25.19
C ASP A 167 -17.19 -30.84 26.66
N ILE A 168 -17.00 -29.57 27.02
CA ILE A 168 -16.86 -29.11 28.40
C ILE A 168 -18.05 -29.58 29.26
N THR A 169 -19.27 -29.35 28.73
CA THR A 169 -20.50 -29.70 29.44
C THR A 169 -20.61 -31.24 29.64
N THR A 170 -20.34 -31.99 28.57
CA THR A 170 -20.47 -33.45 28.55
C THR A 170 -19.46 -34.11 29.48
N VAL A 171 -18.19 -33.69 29.43
CA VAL A 171 -17.11 -34.25 30.28
C VAL A 171 -17.37 -33.94 31.75
N LYS A 172 -17.74 -32.69 32.10
CA LYS A 172 -18.09 -32.32 33.48
C LYS A 172 -19.31 -33.06 34.03
N ALA A 173 -20.29 -33.36 33.16
CA ALA A 173 -21.46 -34.16 33.55
C ALA A 173 -21.11 -35.64 33.79
N ALA A 174 -20.21 -36.20 32.97
CA ALA A 174 -19.81 -37.60 33.07
C ALA A 174 -18.83 -37.87 34.23
N ILE A 175 -17.92 -36.97 34.51
CA ILE A 175 -16.87 -37.10 35.52
C ILE A 175 -16.90 -35.87 36.43
N SER A 176 -17.44 -36.10 37.66
CA SER A 176 -17.47 -35.03 38.66
C SER A 176 -16.05 -34.63 39.06
N GLY A 177 -15.72 -33.38 38.90
CA GLY A 177 -14.37 -32.85 39.21
C GLY A 177 -13.35 -32.95 38.06
N ALA A 178 -13.76 -33.27 36.84
CA ALA A 178 -12.88 -33.17 35.67
C ALA A 178 -12.34 -31.76 35.51
N ASP A 179 -11.03 -31.64 35.34
CA ASP A 179 -10.36 -30.39 35.05
C ASP A 179 -10.45 -30.09 33.55
N MET A 180 -11.19 -29.06 33.21
CA MET A 180 -11.38 -28.56 31.82
C MET A 180 -10.87 -27.14 31.66
N THR A 181 -10.02 -26.67 32.58
CA THR A 181 -9.55 -25.28 32.63
C THR A 181 -8.91 -24.82 31.30
N GLU A 182 -8.07 -25.66 30.69
CA GLU A 182 -7.44 -25.32 29.40
C GLU A 182 -8.48 -25.21 28.29
N THR A 183 -9.43 -26.12 28.18
CA THR A 183 -10.48 -26.09 27.16
C THR A 183 -11.41 -24.90 27.36
N GLU A 184 -11.73 -24.55 28.59
CA GLU A 184 -12.50 -23.36 28.95
C GLU A 184 -11.76 -22.08 28.56
N SER A 185 -10.44 -22.01 28.80
CA SER A 185 -9.58 -20.90 28.42
C SER A 185 -9.54 -20.70 26.89
N VAL A 186 -9.39 -21.79 26.14
CA VAL A 186 -9.44 -21.75 24.67
C VAL A 186 -10.79 -21.24 24.19
N LEU A 187 -11.89 -21.74 24.73
CA LEU A 187 -13.24 -21.30 24.39
C LEU A 187 -13.42 -19.79 24.66
N GLU A 188 -12.95 -19.27 25.79
CA GLU A 188 -13.04 -17.86 26.16
C GLU A 188 -12.27 -16.97 25.19
N VAL A 189 -11.06 -17.40 24.78
CA VAL A 189 -10.24 -16.68 23.77
C VAL A 189 -10.98 -16.62 22.43
N ILE A 190 -11.57 -17.73 21.98
CA ILE A 190 -12.27 -17.79 20.69
C ILE A 190 -13.55 -16.93 20.72
N VAL A 191 -14.35 -17.00 21.79
CA VAL A 191 -15.56 -16.18 21.98
C VAL A 191 -15.19 -14.69 21.92
N THR A 192 -14.16 -14.31 22.67
CA THR A 192 -13.69 -12.91 22.70
C THR A 192 -13.18 -12.44 21.33
N GLY A 193 -12.42 -13.29 20.63
CA GLY A 193 -11.92 -13.01 19.28
C GLY A 193 -13.05 -12.89 18.26
N ALA A 194 -14.05 -13.80 18.30
CA ALA A 194 -15.22 -13.75 17.42
C ALA A 194 -16.05 -12.48 17.62
N ASP A 195 -16.23 -12.03 18.87
CA ASP A 195 -16.91 -10.76 19.17
C ASP A 195 -16.14 -9.56 18.60
N LYS A 196 -14.82 -9.54 18.72
CA LYS A 196 -13.97 -8.49 18.16
C LYS A 196 -14.05 -8.49 16.63
N ALA A 197 -13.93 -9.66 15.98
CA ALA A 197 -14.05 -9.78 14.53
C ALA A 197 -15.43 -9.34 14.03
N ALA A 198 -16.51 -9.68 14.72
CA ALA A 198 -17.87 -9.23 14.39
C ALA A 198 -18.01 -7.72 14.54
N LYS A 199 -17.38 -7.11 15.53
CA LYS A 199 -17.38 -5.66 15.76
C LYS A 199 -16.57 -4.93 14.68
N ALA A 200 -15.38 -5.41 14.37
CA ALA A 200 -14.54 -4.88 13.28
C ALA A 200 -15.25 -4.99 11.92
N THR A 201 -15.98 -6.09 11.67
CA THR A 201 -16.80 -6.24 10.45
C THR A 201 -17.89 -5.17 10.35
N ARG A 202 -18.57 -4.86 11.45
CA ARG A 202 -19.59 -3.79 11.46
C ARG A 202 -18.99 -2.42 11.18
N GLU A 203 -17.83 -2.12 11.75
CA GLU A 203 -17.13 -0.87 11.49
C GLU A 203 -16.67 -0.78 10.04
N LEU A 204 -16.07 -1.85 9.48
CA LEU A 204 -15.70 -1.88 8.06
C LEU A 204 -16.91 -1.63 7.15
N ILE A 205 -18.07 -2.23 7.42
CA ILE A 205 -19.29 -2.01 6.65
C ILE A 205 -19.69 -0.54 6.70
N LYS A 206 -19.62 0.08 7.86
CA LYS A 206 -20.01 1.48 8.07
C LYS A 206 -19.11 2.43 7.27
N VAL A 207 -17.77 2.31 7.41
CA VAL A 207 -16.83 3.19 6.70
C VAL A 207 -16.81 2.92 5.20
N HIS A 208 -16.96 1.66 4.78
CA HIS A 208 -17.08 1.29 3.37
C HIS A 208 -18.32 1.91 2.71
N ASN A 209 -19.49 1.82 3.35
CA ASN A 209 -20.72 2.41 2.82
C ASN A 209 -20.62 3.95 2.75
N ALA A 210 -19.97 4.57 3.72
CA ALA A 210 -19.71 6.01 3.70
C ALA A 210 -18.78 6.39 2.52
N ALA A 211 -17.70 5.66 2.32
CA ALA A 211 -16.78 5.90 1.21
C ALA A 211 -17.43 5.64 -0.16
N GLU A 212 -18.23 4.58 -0.30
CA GLU A 212 -18.95 4.24 -1.55
C GLU A 212 -19.95 5.33 -1.95
N ALA A 213 -20.51 6.06 -1.01
CA ALA A 213 -21.47 7.15 -1.25
C ALA A 213 -20.83 8.46 -1.71
N ILE A 214 -19.51 8.59 -1.69
CA ILE A 214 -18.81 9.80 -2.12
C ILE A 214 -18.74 9.82 -3.66
N GLU A 215 -19.30 10.87 -4.26
CA GLU A 215 -19.34 11.02 -5.74
C GLU A 215 -18.02 11.55 -6.33
N ALA A 216 -17.29 12.40 -5.59
CA ALA A 216 -16.03 12.98 -6.06
C ALA A 216 -14.91 11.93 -6.03
N PRO A 217 -14.32 11.53 -7.18
CA PRO A 217 -13.40 10.39 -7.23
C PRO A 217 -12.16 10.53 -6.34
N GLN A 218 -11.60 11.73 -6.21
CA GLN A 218 -10.43 11.96 -5.35
C GLN A 218 -10.79 11.90 -3.85
N GLU A 219 -11.92 12.46 -3.47
CA GLU A 219 -12.39 12.40 -2.09
C GLU A 219 -12.75 10.96 -1.71
N GLN A 220 -13.35 10.22 -2.62
CA GLN A 220 -13.62 8.80 -2.46
C GLN A 220 -12.32 7.99 -2.28
N ALA A 221 -11.28 8.24 -3.08
CA ALA A 221 -9.99 7.60 -2.93
C ALA A 221 -9.35 7.91 -1.57
N ASN A 222 -9.45 9.14 -1.10
CA ASN A 222 -8.96 9.54 0.21
C ASN A 222 -9.71 8.81 1.35
N ALA A 223 -11.03 8.65 1.24
CA ALA A 223 -11.83 7.91 2.22
C ALA A 223 -11.45 6.41 2.23
N TYR A 224 -11.26 5.80 1.05
CA TYR A 224 -10.75 4.43 0.99
C TYR A 224 -9.37 4.29 1.64
N ALA A 225 -8.44 5.20 1.34
CA ALA A 225 -7.08 5.15 1.89
C ALA A 225 -7.04 5.34 3.41
N ASN A 226 -7.81 6.30 3.93
CA ASN A 226 -7.66 6.76 5.31
C ASN A 226 -8.64 6.11 6.29
N GLU A 227 -9.74 5.52 5.81
CA GLU A 227 -10.77 4.94 6.65
C GLU A 227 -11.01 3.45 6.36
N VAL A 228 -11.17 3.08 5.07
CA VAL A 228 -11.52 1.71 4.71
C VAL A 228 -10.34 0.77 4.86
N ILE A 229 -9.15 1.12 4.36
CA ILE A 229 -7.95 0.29 4.49
C ILE A 229 -7.62 0.03 5.97
N PRO A 230 -7.54 1.03 6.87
CA PRO A 230 -7.32 0.77 8.29
C PRO A 230 -8.38 -0.12 8.95
N ALA A 231 -9.64 -0.01 8.53
CA ALA A 231 -10.70 -0.88 9.03
C ALA A 231 -10.58 -2.33 8.50
N MET A 232 -10.10 -2.51 7.26
CA MET A 232 -9.76 -3.82 6.71
C MET A 232 -8.60 -4.46 7.47
N ASP A 233 -7.56 -3.69 7.76
CA ASP A 233 -6.38 -4.16 8.52
C ASP A 233 -6.77 -4.56 9.94
N ALA A 234 -7.61 -3.77 10.61
CA ALA A 234 -8.12 -4.10 11.93
C ALA A 234 -8.95 -5.39 11.94
N LEU A 235 -9.83 -5.58 10.95
CA LEU A 235 -10.59 -6.82 10.81
C LEU A 235 -9.66 -8.02 10.53
N ARG A 236 -8.70 -7.84 9.65
CA ARG A 236 -7.73 -8.88 9.32
C ARG A 236 -6.96 -9.35 10.55
N ALA A 237 -6.50 -8.43 11.39
CA ALA A 237 -5.75 -8.76 12.60
C ALA A 237 -6.56 -9.68 13.55
N GLU A 238 -7.87 -9.46 13.69
CA GLU A 238 -8.72 -10.30 14.53
C GLU A 238 -8.94 -11.70 13.90
N ILE A 239 -9.05 -11.80 12.57
CA ILE A 239 -9.18 -13.10 11.89
C ILE A 239 -7.87 -13.89 11.95
N ASP A 240 -6.73 -13.24 11.71
CA ASP A 240 -5.39 -13.86 11.77
C ASP A 240 -5.11 -14.38 13.21
N ALA A 241 -5.56 -13.66 14.24
CA ALA A 241 -5.44 -14.12 15.63
C ALA A 241 -6.31 -15.37 15.91
N LEU A 242 -7.50 -15.44 15.34
CA LEU A 242 -8.39 -16.59 15.46
C LEU A 242 -7.87 -17.81 14.70
N GLU A 243 -7.21 -17.62 13.54
CA GLU A 243 -6.55 -18.70 12.81
C GLU A 243 -5.54 -19.47 13.67
N CYS A 244 -4.85 -18.78 14.58
CA CYS A 244 -3.85 -19.37 15.45
C CYS A 244 -4.44 -20.26 16.56
N VAL A 245 -5.73 -20.17 16.86
CA VAL A 245 -6.38 -20.83 18.01
C VAL A 245 -7.48 -21.80 17.61
N VAL A 246 -8.15 -21.55 16.48
CA VAL A 246 -9.19 -22.44 15.95
C VAL A 246 -8.55 -23.69 15.39
N GLU A 247 -9.10 -24.85 15.71
CA GLU A 247 -8.62 -26.12 15.19
C GLU A 247 -8.65 -26.16 13.67
N ARG A 248 -7.63 -26.75 13.07
CA ARG A 248 -7.40 -26.75 11.63
C ARG A 248 -8.59 -27.31 10.83
N ASP A 249 -9.22 -28.36 11.33
CA ASP A 249 -10.34 -29.02 10.62
C ASP A 249 -11.59 -28.14 10.55
N TYR A 250 -11.72 -27.17 11.48
CA TYR A 250 -12.76 -26.15 11.43
C TYR A 250 -12.38 -24.92 10.61
N TRP A 251 -11.05 -24.69 10.37
CA TRP A 251 -10.62 -23.51 9.64
C TRP A 251 -10.96 -23.63 8.16
N PRO A 252 -11.80 -22.73 7.60
CA PRO A 252 -12.50 -22.98 6.33
C PRO A 252 -11.67 -22.67 5.07
N VAL A 253 -10.43 -22.25 5.23
CA VAL A 253 -9.51 -21.91 4.13
C VAL A 253 -8.11 -22.46 4.44
N PRO A 254 -7.22 -22.63 3.44
CA PRO A 254 -5.84 -23.00 3.70
C PRO A 254 -5.16 -22.02 4.65
N THR A 255 -4.52 -22.54 5.69
CA THR A 255 -3.70 -21.74 6.61
C THR A 255 -2.41 -21.28 5.94
N TYR A 256 -1.71 -20.33 6.55
CA TYR A 256 -0.36 -19.95 6.09
C TYR A 256 0.60 -21.13 6.06
N ASN A 257 0.46 -22.05 7.01
CA ASN A 257 1.27 -23.27 7.06
C ASN A 257 1.00 -24.18 5.85
N ASP A 258 -0.26 -24.34 5.45
CA ASP A 258 -0.64 -25.11 4.27
C ASP A 258 -0.09 -24.51 2.97
N ILE A 259 -0.08 -23.19 2.87
CA ILE A 259 0.41 -22.47 1.68
C ILE A 259 1.93 -22.50 1.56
N LEU A 260 2.63 -22.36 2.69
CA LEU A 260 4.09 -22.29 2.72
C LEU A 260 4.78 -23.66 2.65
N PHE A 261 4.13 -24.69 3.17
CA PHE A 261 4.69 -26.03 3.32
C PHE A 261 3.84 -27.10 2.64
N TYR A 262 3.30 -26.79 1.48
CA TYR A 262 2.57 -27.76 0.67
C TYR A 262 3.53 -28.88 0.22
N LEU A 263 3.31 -30.10 0.76
CA LEU A 263 4.05 -31.32 0.41
C LEU A 263 3.10 -32.30 -0.27
#